data_e408360a8e8b1ed81276153458358e10
#
_entry.id   e408360a8e8b1ed81276153458358e10
#
_cell.length_a   1.000
_cell.length_b   1.000
_cell.length_c   1.000
_cell.angle_alpha   90.00
_cell.angle_beta   90.00
_cell.angle_gamma   90.00
#
_symmetry.space_group_name_H-M   'P 1'
#
loop_
_entity.id
_entity.type
_entity.pdbx_description
1 polymer ?
#
loop_
_entity_poly.entity_id
_entity_poly.type
_entity_poly.pdbx_seq_one_letter_code
_entity_poly.pdbx_strand_id
1 'polypeptide(L)'
;TVALVEQPYRVAGRRSPAPAKRLDEAWIAVIEHLRTDELDGRPLIAGGRSLGARVACRTVEATGAEAVLCLAFPLLPPARGNKPPQSRLPELEAVSVPMLIVQGESDRFGRPPEGADRQVVRVAGDHGLKKDTAAVGAAVADWLIALPIPA
;
A
#
# COMPACT_ATOMS: atom_id res chain seq x y z
N THR A 1 -5.48 2.62 -16.70
CA THR A 1 -6.72 2.44 -15.90
C THR A 1 -6.40 2.45 -14.41
N VAL A 2 -7.25 3.08 -13.60
CA VAL A 2 -7.16 3.05 -12.13
C VAL A 2 -8.48 2.51 -11.58
N ALA A 3 -8.41 1.44 -10.78
CA ALA A 3 -9.54 0.90 -10.05
C ALA A 3 -9.43 1.28 -8.57
N LEU A 4 -10.42 1.99 -8.05
CA LEU A 4 -10.50 2.33 -6.63
C LEU A 4 -11.40 1.32 -5.92
N VAL A 5 -10.80 0.55 -5.02
CA VAL A 5 -11.50 -0.53 -4.29
C VAL A 5 -11.81 -0.10 -2.87
N GLU A 6 -13.06 -0.18 -2.49
CA GLU A 6 -13.49 0.04 -1.12
C GLU A 6 -13.57 -1.29 -0.36
N GLN A 7 -12.93 -1.34 0.80
CA GLN A 7 -12.89 -2.54 1.61
C GLN A 7 -14.29 -2.96 2.12
N PRO A 8 -14.63 -4.26 2.12
CA PRO A 8 -15.98 -4.75 2.42
C PRO A 8 -16.56 -4.27 3.75
N TYR A 9 -15.72 -4.10 4.78
CA TYR A 9 -16.21 -3.59 6.06
C TYR A 9 -16.70 -2.15 5.98
N ARG A 10 -16.12 -1.34 5.07
CA ARG A 10 -16.58 0.04 4.82
C ARG A 10 -17.89 0.06 4.05
N VAL A 11 -17.99 -0.74 2.99
CA VAL A 11 -19.25 -0.92 2.24
C VAL A 11 -20.38 -1.34 3.18
N ALA A 12 -20.08 -2.20 4.17
CA ALA A 12 -21.03 -2.61 5.20
C ALA A 12 -21.24 -1.55 6.32
N GLY A 13 -20.73 -0.32 6.18
CA GLY A 13 -20.90 0.76 7.14
C GLY A 13 -20.15 0.56 8.47
N ARG A 14 -19.24 -0.40 8.55
CA ARG A 14 -18.50 -0.69 9.79
C ARG A 14 -17.31 0.26 9.95
N ARG A 15 -17.10 0.77 11.17
CA ARG A 15 -15.98 1.65 11.49
C ARG A 15 -14.66 0.90 11.73
N SER A 16 -14.73 -0.31 12.24
CA SER A 16 -13.55 -1.14 12.55
C SER A 16 -13.23 -2.07 11.39
N PRO A 17 -11.95 -2.18 11.01
CA PRO A 17 -11.55 -3.10 9.95
C PRO A 17 -11.77 -4.56 10.37
N ALA A 18 -12.03 -5.40 9.37
CA ALA A 18 -12.04 -6.85 9.54
C ALA A 18 -10.62 -7.37 9.87
N PRO A 19 -10.49 -8.60 10.38
CA PRO A 19 -9.20 -9.27 10.52
C PRO A 19 -8.41 -9.29 9.21
N ALA A 20 -7.07 -9.23 9.31
CA ALA A 20 -6.17 -9.13 8.14
C ALA A 20 -6.50 -10.16 7.05
N LYS A 21 -6.64 -11.43 7.42
CA LYS A 21 -6.97 -12.51 6.50
C LYS A 21 -8.22 -12.21 5.64
N ARG A 22 -9.28 -11.69 6.24
CA ARG A 22 -10.51 -11.34 5.49
C ARG A 22 -10.34 -10.16 4.56
N LEU A 23 -9.48 -9.20 4.94
CA LEU A 23 -9.16 -8.06 4.07
C LEU A 23 -8.36 -8.53 2.86
N ASP A 24 -7.40 -9.43 3.08
CA ASP A 24 -6.55 -9.98 2.05
C ASP A 24 -7.35 -10.87 1.08
N GLU A 25 -8.21 -11.76 1.59
CA GLU A 25 -9.11 -12.59 0.77
C GLU A 25 -10.05 -11.75 -0.09
N ALA A 26 -10.64 -10.69 0.48
CA ALA A 26 -11.53 -9.81 -0.26
C ALA A 26 -10.79 -9.02 -1.35
N TRP A 27 -9.57 -8.57 -1.07
CA TRP A 27 -8.75 -7.88 -2.04
C TRP A 27 -8.35 -8.78 -3.21
N ILE A 28 -7.90 -10.01 -2.91
CA ILE A 28 -7.55 -11.00 -3.94
C ILE A 28 -8.76 -11.28 -4.85
N ALA A 29 -9.93 -11.54 -4.26
CA ALA A 29 -11.14 -11.80 -5.04
C ALA A 29 -11.55 -10.64 -5.95
N VAL A 30 -11.38 -9.38 -5.50
CA VAL A 30 -11.63 -8.20 -6.34
C VAL A 30 -10.64 -8.13 -7.50
N ILE A 31 -9.35 -8.36 -7.25
CA ILE A 31 -8.33 -8.34 -8.32
C ILE A 31 -8.58 -9.46 -9.33
N GLU A 32 -8.91 -10.66 -8.87
CA GLU A 32 -9.28 -11.78 -9.75
C GLU A 32 -10.47 -11.42 -10.64
N HIS A 33 -11.50 -10.79 -10.08
CA HIS A 33 -12.66 -10.33 -10.85
C HIS A 33 -12.27 -9.27 -11.88
N LEU A 34 -11.51 -8.25 -11.50
CA LEU A 34 -11.06 -7.19 -12.42
C LEU A 34 -10.15 -7.72 -13.54
N ARG A 35 -9.41 -8.79 -13.30
CA ARG A 35 -8.58 -9.45 -14.33
C ARG A 35 -9.39 -10.16 -15.40
N THR A 36 -10.66 -10.42 -15.18
CA THR A 36 -11.52 -11.02 -16.21
C THR A 36 -12.06 -10.01 -17.23
N ASP A 37 -11.87 -8.70 -17.00
CA ASP A 37 -12.36 -7.62 -17.88
C ASP A 37 -11.38 -6.43 -17.87
N GLU A 38 -11.49 -5.51 -16.89
CA GLU A 38 -10.83 -4.19 -16.92
C GLU A 38 -9.30 -4.26 -16.86
N LEU A 39 -8.75 -5.31 -16.28
CA LEU A 39 -7.30 -5.53 -16.14
C LEU A 39 -6.79 -6.70 -16.99
N ASP A 40 -7.61 -7.23 -17.90
CA ASP A 40 -7.18 -8.37 -18.71
C ASP A 40 -5.93 -8.03 -19.54
N GLY A 41 -4.93 -8.91 -19.45
CA GLY A 41 -3.64 -8.78 -20.12
C GLY A 41 -2.80 -7.56 -19.72
N ARG A 42 -3.18 -6.80 -18.68
CA ARG A 42 -2.47 -5.60 -18.24
C ARG A 42 -1.57 -5.87 -17.04
N PRO A 43 -0.37 -5.25 -16.99
CA PRO A 43 0.45 -5.26 -15.80
C PRO A 43 -0.30 -4.63 -14.61
N LEU A 44 -0.18 -5.23 -13.44
CA LEU A 44 -0.87 -4.77 -12.23
C LEU A 44 0.10 -4.08 -11.28
N ILE A 45 -0.21 -2.85 -10.93
CA ILE A 45 0.39 -2.16 -9.80
C ILE A 45 -0.63 -2.18 -8.66
N ALA A 46 -0.36 -2.95 -7.63
CA ALA A 46 -1.21 -2.97 -6.43
C ALA A 46 -0.83 -1.82 -5.51
N GLY A 47 -1.82 -1.15 -4.94
CA GLY A 47 -1.50 -0.04 -4.05
C GLY A 47 -2.56 0.23 -3.00
N GLY A 48 -2.22 1.09 -2.08
CA GLY A 48 -3.18 1.53 -1.08
C GLY A 48 -2.60 2.49 -0.07
N ARG A 49 -3.49 3.05 0.74
CA ARG A 49 -3.11 3.95 1.83
C ARG A 49 -3.29 3.27 3.16
N SER A 50 -2.30 3.43 4.06
CA SER A 50 -2.35 2.94 5.44
C SER A 50 -2.67 1.43 5.51
N LEU A 51 -3.86 1.06 5.93
CA LEU A 51 -4.31 -0.33 5.96
C LEU A 51 -4.30 -0.97 4.56
N GLY A 52 -4.70 -0.22 3.53
CA GLY A 52 -4.66 -0.66 2.14
C GLY A 52 -3.24 -0.95 1.64
N ALA A 53 -2.26 -0.15 2.05
CA ALA A 53 -0.85 -0.41 1.74
C ALA A 53 -0.38 -1.76 2.31
N ARG A 54 -0.78 -2.08 3.54
CA ARG A 54 -0.47 -3.37 4.15
C ARG A 54 -1.15 -4.55 3.43
N VAL A 55 -2.39 -4.38 3.00
CA VAL A 55 -3.08 -5.40 2.20
C VAL A 55 -2.33 -5.64 0.89
N ALA A 56 -1.98 -4.57 0.15
CA ALA A 56 -1.23 -4.69 -1.09
C ALA A 56 0.11 -5.43 -0.89
N CYS A 57 0.88 -5.11 0.16
CA CYS A 57 2.13 -5.81 0.47
C CYS A 57 1.92 -7.30 0.74
N ARG A 58 0.94 -7.66 1.59
CA ARG A 58 0.72 -9.06 1.98
C ARG A 58 0.16 -9.94 0.86
N THR A 59 -0.45 -9.33 -0.14
CA THR A 59 -1.14 -10.05 -1.22
C THR A 59 -0.43 -9.93 -2.57
N VAL A 60 0.75 -9.32 -2.62
CA VAL A 60 1.48 -9.06 -3.87
C VAL A 60 1.69 -10.34 -4.69
N GLU A 61 2.13 -11.41 -4.05
CA GLU A 61 2.33 -12.71 -4.70
C GLU A 61 1.01 -13.30 -5.20
N ALA A 62 -0.01 -13.35 -4.34
CA ALA A 62 -1.31 -13.93 -4.68
C ALA A 62 -2.04 -13.16 -5.79
N THR A 63 -1.85 -11.85 -5.89
CA THR A 63 -2.45 -11.01 -6.94
C THR A 63 -1.63 -10.97 -8.22
N GLY A 64 -0.37 -11.45 -8.20
CA GLY A 64 0.55 -11.32 -9.32
C GLY A 64 0.84 -9.85 -9.66
N ALA A 65 0.86 -8.96 -8.67
CA ALA A 65 1.21 -7.57 -8.90
C ALA A 65 2.70 -7.43 -9.22
N GLU A 66 3.01 -6.63 -10.22
CA GLU A 66 4.37 -6.40 -10.71
C GLU A 66 5.08 -5.24 -10.00
N ALA A 67 4.31 -4.43 -9.27
CA ALA A 67 4.84 -3.38 -8.41
C ALA A 67 3.85 -3.02 -7.29
N VAL A 68 4.34 -2.38 -6.22
CA VAL A 68 3.51 -1.98 -5.06
C VAL A 68 3.68 -0.50 -4.76
N LEU A 69 2.55 0.21 -4.64
CA LEU A 69 2.48 1.61 -4.23
C LEU A 69 1.90 1.73 -2.82
N CYS A 70 2.69 2.20 -1.86
CA CYS A 70 2.28 2.44 -0.49
C CYS A 70 2.17 3.94 -0.19
N LEU A 71 0.99 4.40 0.19
CA LEU A 71 0.78 5.74 0.71
C LEU A 71 0.63 5.68 2.24
N ALA A 72 1.57 6.29 2.96
CA ALA A 72 1.64 6.29 4.43
C ALA A 72 1.59 4.86 5.02
N PHE A 73 2.60 4.06 4.77
CA PHE A 73 2.68 2.71 5.36
C PHE A 73 2.86 2.80 6.89
N PRO A 74 1.96 2.21 7.68
CA PRO A 74 2.02 2.31 9.13
C PRO A 74 2.99 1.26 9.70
N LEU A 75 4.29 1.57 9.73
CA LEU A 75 5.35 0.66 10.16
C LEU A 75 5.14 0.13 11.58
N LEU A 76 4.69 1.00 12.48
CA LEU A 76 4.41 0.64 13.87
C LEU A 76 2.91 0.75 14.14
N PRO A 77 2.29 -0.25 14.78
CA PRO A 77 0.90 -0.11 15.24
C PRO A 77 0.83 0.91 16.38
N PRO A 78 -0.36 1.44 16.68
CA PRO A 78 -0.58 2.20 17.91
C PRO A 78 -0.17 1.35 19.13
N ALA A 79 0.52 1.98 20.09
CA ALA A 79 0.86 1.33 21.34
C ALA A 79 -0.41 0.85 22.07
N ARG A 80 -0.38 -0.36 22.58
CA ARG A 80 -1.47 -0.94 23.38
C ARG A 80 -0.91 -1.42 24.72
N GLY A 81 -1.24 -0.70 25.78
CA GLY A 81 -0.72 -0.98 27.12
C GLY A 81 0.80 -0.82 27.17
N ASN A 82 1.47 -1.63 28.00
CA ASN A 82 2.90 -1.54 28.26
C ASN A 82 3.77 -2.39 27.30
N LYS A 83 3.16 -3.04 26.29
CA LYS A 83 3.94 -3.83 25.32
C LYS A 83 4.44 -2.94 24.20
N PRO A 84 5.73 -3.05 23.84
CA PRO A 84 6.26 -2.32 22.68
C PRO A 84 5.50 -2.73 21.41
N PRO A 85 5.22 -1.78 20.50
CA PRO A 85 4.56 -2.09 19.26
C PRO A 85 5.45 -3.00 18.40
N GLN A 86 4.89 -4.09 17.91
CA GLN A 86 5.59 -4.97 16.98
C GLN A 86 5.67 -4.32 15.60
N SER A 87 6.89 -4.21 15.07
CA SER A 87 7.12 -3.66 13.73
C SER A 87 6.46 -4.50 12.65
N ARG A 88 5.96 -3.81 11.63
CA ARG A 88 5.41 -4.41 10.40
C ARG A 88 6.44 -4.44 9.26
N LEU A 89 7.70 -4.22 9.59
CA LEU A 89 8.78 -4.32 8.61
C LEU A 89 8.78 -5.65 7.84
N PRO A 90 8.50 -6.81 8.44
CA PRO A 90 8.41 -8.06 7.71
C PRO A 90 7.39 -8.07 6.56
N GLU A 91 6.29 -7.28 6.65
CA GLU A 91 5.34 -7.15 5.54
C GLU A 91 5.97 -6.43 4.32
N LEU A 92 6.91 -5.52 4.55
CA LEU A 92 7.65 -4.84 3.49
C LEU A 92 8.80 -5.69 2.94
N GLU A 93 9.45 -6.46 3.81
CA GLU A 93 10.57 -7.34 3.44
C GLU A 93 10.12 -8.54 2.61
N ALA A 94 8.86 -8.94 2.75
CA ALA A 94 8.26 -10.01 1.96
C ALA A 94 7.91 -9.60 0.51
N VAL A 95 7.96 -8.30 0.18
CA VAL A 95 7.66 -7.81 -1.18
C VAL A 95 8.93 -7.93 -2.03
N SER A 96 8.86 -8.70 -3.11
CA SER A 96 9.97 -9.00 -4.03
C SER A 96 9.87 -8.27 -5.38
N VAL A 97 8.98 -7.30 -5.49
CA VAL A 97 8.78 -6.48 -6.70
C VAL A 97 9.09 -5.00 -6.39
N PRO A 98 9.33 -4.15 -7.40
CA PRO A 98 9.55 -2.73 -7.18
C PRO A 98 8.47 -2.09 -6.31
N MET A 99 8.89 -1.31 -5.31
CA MET A 99 7.98 -0.68 -4.36
C MET A 99 8.30 0.80 -4.19
N LEU A 100 7.27 1.64 -4.23
CA LEU A 100 7.33 3.02 -3.73
C LEU A 100 6.56 3.15 -2.43
N ILE A 101 7.16 3.79 -1.44
CA ILE A 101 6.48 4.26 -0.24
C ILE A 101 6.56 5.79 -0.21
N VAL A 102 5.41 6.46 -0.27
CA VAL A 102 5.32 7.90 0.02
C VAL A 102 4.91 8.08 1.47
N GLN A 103 5.77 8.67 2.28
CA GLN A 103 5.62 8.75 3.74
C GLN A 103 5.68 10.18 4.24
N GLY A 104 4.76 10.55 5.15
CA GLY A 104 4.83 11.84 5.84
C GLY A 104 6.03 11.94 6.79
N GLU A 105 6.75 13.06 6.77
CA GLU A 105 7.93 13.27 7.62
C GLU A 105 7.62 13.17 9.13
N SER A 106 6.42 13.58 9.53
CA SER A 106 5.94 13.52 10.91
C SER A 106 4.92 12.40 11.15
N ASP A 107 4.95 11.33 10.33
CA ASP A 107 4.06 10.19 10.52
C ASP A 107 4.35 9.47 11.83
N ARG A 108 3.37 9.49 12.75
CA ARG A 108 3.46 8.86 14.08
C ARG A 108 3.55 7.34 14.06
N PHE A 109 3.22 6.71 12.94
CA PHE A 109 3.32 5.25 12.75
C PHE A 109 4.69 4.81 12.24
N GLY A 110 5.68 5.71 12.28
CA GLY A 110 7.05 5.43 11.92
C GLY A 110 7.36 5.68 10.45
N ARG A 111 8.63 5.51 10.14
CA ARG A 111 9.18 5.75 8.80
C ARG A 111 9.84 4.47 8.33
N PRO A 112 9.29 3.82 7.28
CA PRO A 112 9.92 2.66 6.68
C PRO A 112 11.34 2.98 6.19
N PRO A 113 12.29 2.05 6.33
CA PRO A 113 13.61 2.19 5.73
C PRO A 113 13.57 1.94 4.23
N GLU A 114 14.53 2.47 3.49
CA GLU A 114 14.80 2.07 2.12
C GLU A 114 15.25 0.60 2.03
N GLY A 115 15.20 0.01 0.85
CA GLY A 115 15.65 -1.35 0.55
C GLY A 115 16.03 -1.48 -0.91
N ALA A 116 16.54 -2.62 -1.34
CA ALA A 116 17.00 -2.83 -2.71
C ALA A 116 15.92 -2.50 -3.75
N ASP A 117 14.71 -2.99 -3.55
CA ASP A 117 13.57 -2.76 -4.45
C ASP A 117 12.53 -1.82 -3.83
N ARG A 118 12.87 -1.13 -2.74
CA ARG A 118 11.99 -0.26 -1.97
C ARG A 118 12.51 1.16 -1.90
N GLN A 119 11.91 2.03 -2.70
CA GLN A 119 12.12 3.48 -2.65
C GLN A 119 11.22 4.11 -1.59
N VAL A 120 11.75 5.04 -0.79
CA VAL A 120 10.97 5.81 0.19
C VAL A 120 11.10 7.29 -0.09
N VAL A 121 9.99 7.92 -0.48
CA VAL A 121 9.91 9.37 -0.67
C VAL A 121 9.23 9.99 0.54
N ARG A 122 9.91 10.95 1.17
CA ARG A 122 9.37 11.70 2.30
C ARG A 122 8.76 13.00 1.82
N VAL A 123 7.54 13.26 2.28
CA VAL A 123 6.82 14.50 1.97
C VAL A 123 6.41 15.22 3.25
N ALA A 124 6.25 16.53 3.18
CA ALA A 124 5.83 17.30 4.33
C ALA A 124 4.44 16.84 4.84
N GLY A 125 4.32 16.65 6.15
CA GLY A 125 3.05 16.28 6.80
C GLY A 125 3.09 14.99 7.58
N ASP A 126 1.92 14.58 8.01
CA ASP A 126 1.68 13.41 8.87
C ASP A 126 1.17 12.19 8.07
N HIS A 127 0.62 11.20 8.79
CA HIS A 127 -0.01 10.00 8.21
C HIS A 127 -1.14 10.30 7.22
N GLY A 128 -1.70 11.50 7.27
CA GLY A 128 -2.77 11.94 6.38
C GLY A 128 -2.33 12.21 4.95
N LEU A 129 -1.05 12.57 4.72
CA LEU A 129 -0.48 13.01 3.45
C LEU A 129 -1.26 14.18 2.80
N LYS A 130 -1.89 15.03 3.63
CA LYS A 130 -2.76 16.10 3.14
C LYS A 130 -2.04 17.44 3.00
N LYS A 131 -0.86 17.58 3.59
CA LYS A 131 -0.15 18.86 3.66
C LYS A 131 0.45 19.27 2.33
N ASP A 132 0.94 18.29 1.55
CA ASP A 132 1.55 18.50 0.24
C ASP A 132 1.15 17.39 -0.72
N THR A 133 -0.07 17.47 -1.20
CA THR A 133 -0.61 16.48 -2.17
C THR A 133 0.06 16.60 -3.54
N ALA A 134 0.62 17.76 -3.88
CA ALA A 134 1.36 17.95 -5.11
C ALA A 134 2.67 17.15 -5.09
N ALA A 135 3.43 17.21 -3.99
CA ALA A 135 4.64 16.39 -3.82
C ALA A 135 4.33 14.89 -3.81
N VAL A 136 3.20 14.48 -3.20
CA VAL A 136 2.74 13.07 -3.27
C VAL A 136 2.49 12.67 -4.72
N GLY A 137 1.75 13.48 -5.48
CA GLY A 137 1.44 13.21 -6.88
C GLY A 137 2.69 13.15 -7.76
N ALA A 138 3.63 14.08 -7.58
CA ALA A 138 4.89 14.11 -8.31
C ALA A 138 5.73 12.83 -8.04
N ALA A 139 5.90 12.47 -6.77
CA ALA A 139 6.65 11.26 -6.40
C ALA A 139 6.06 9.98 -7.03
N VAL A 140 4.73 9.88 -7.06
CA VAL A 140 4.05 8.74 -7.69
C VAL A 140 4.23 8.76 -9.21
N ALA A 141 4.07 9.92 -9.85
CA ALA A 141 4.21 10.06 -11.31
C ALA A 141 5.64 9.72 -11.77
N ASP A 142 6.64 10.28 -11.11
CA ASP A 142 8.05 10.03 -11.43
C ASP A 142 8.40 8.54 -11.28
N TRP A 143 7.92 7.90 -10.21
CA TRP A 143 8.14 6.49 -10.01
C TRP A 143 7.45 5.62 -11.07
N LEU A 144 6.19 5.92 -11.41
CA LEU A 144 5.46 5.18 -12.45
C LEU A 144 6.13 5.26 -13.82
N ILE A 145 6.71 6.43 -14.17
CA ILE A 145 7.46 6.61 -15.41
C ILE A 145 8.76 5.80 -15.42
N ALA A 146 9.39 5.66 -14.26
CA ALA A 146 10.65 4.94 -14.11
C ALA A 146 10.51 3.41 -13.98
N LEU A 147 9.27 2.90 -13.77
CA LEU A 147 9.06 1.47 -13.63
C LEU A 147 9.41 0.71 -14.91
N PRO A 148 10.18 -0.38 -14.83
CA PRO A 148 10.53 -1.23 -15.98
C PRO A 148 9.39 -2.20 -16.33
N ILE A 149 8.14 -1.73 -16.32
CA ILE A 149 6.96 -2.52 -16.65
C ILE A 149 6.59 -2.23 -18.11
N PRO A 150 6.43 -3.25 -18.98
CA PRO A 150 6.02 -3.03 -20.35
C PRO A 150 4.64 -2.36 -20.42
N ALA A 151 4.50 -1.43 -21.37
CA ALA A 151 3.26 -0.69 -21.60
C ALA A 151 2.14 -1.58 -22.15
#